data_dbdbc1b8e7cfdc52b6177840a44bf6cd
#
_entry.id   dbdbc1b8e7cfdc52b6177840a44bf6cd
#
_cell.length_a   1.000
_cell.length_b   1.000
_cell.length_c   1.000
_cell.angle_alpha   90.00
_cell.angle_beta   90.00
_cell.angle_gamma   90.00
#
_symmetry.space_group_name_H-M   'P 1'
#
loop_
_entity.id
_entity.type
_entity.pdbx_description
1 polymer ?
#
loop_
_entity_poly.entity_id
_entity_poly.type
_entity_poly.pdbx_seq_one_letter_code
_entity_poly.pdbx_strand_id
1 'polypeptide(L)'
;MNDIKLMNKAADNIRILAASMVEKAKSGHPGGAMGGADFVNVLFSEFLVYDPKNPAWEGRDRYFQDPGHMSPMLYSVLALAGKFTIDELKEFRQWGSVTPGHPEVNVMRGIENTSGPLGQGHTYAVGAAIAAKFLKARLGDVMNQTIYTYISDGGIQEEISQGAGRIAGTLGLDNLIMFYDANNIQLSTTVGEVTTENVAMKYEAWGWKVITINGNDVTEIRRALTEAKAETSRPTLIIGNTIMGKGAVGADKSSYENKVSTHGQPLSAAGVSIADTLSLIHI
;
A
#
# COMPACT_ATOMS: atom_id res chain seq x y z
N MET A 1 9.01 12.68 14.47
CA MET A 1 9.37 11.95 13.24
C MET A 1 10.68 11.22 13.44
N ASN A 2 10.80 9.99 12.96
CA ASN A 2 11.99 9.19 13.10
C ASN A 2 13.13 9.66 12.19
N ASP A 3 14.36 9.25 12.49
CA ASP A 3 15.53 9.51 11.62
C ASP A 3 15.35 8.88 10.22
N ILE A 4 15.74 9.60 9.16
CA ILE A 4 15.54 9.15 7.76
C ILE A 4 16.30 7.84 7.48
N LYS A 5 17.50 7.68 8.02
CA LYS A 5 18.30 6.46 7.84
C LYS A 5 17.61 5.25 8.48
N LEU A 6 16.98 5.44 9.65
CA LEU A 6 16.18 4.42 10.30
C LEU A 6 14.94 4.07 9.47
N MET A 7 14.26 5.08 8.91
CA MET A 7 13.09 4.87 8.07
C MET A 7 13.43 4.08 6.80
N ASN A 8 14.52 4.43 6.12
CA ASN A 8 14.97 3.69 4.95
C ASN A 8 15.31 2.24 5.31
N LYS A 9 16.02 2.01 6.44
CA LYS A 9 16.31 0.65 6.90
C LYS A 9 15.06 -0.16 7.22
N ALA A 10 14.03 0.46 7.80
CA ALA A 10 12.77 -0.22 8.08
C ALA A 10 12.02 -0.58 6.78
N ALA A 11 11.99 0.32 5.79
CA ALA A 11 11.43 0.04 4.48
C ALA A 11 12.19 -1.10 3.76
N ASP A 12 13.53 -1.13 3.90
CA ASP A 12 14.36 -2.21 3.36
C ASP A 12 14.05 -3.56 4.00
N ASN A 13 13.78 -3.60 5.31
CA ASN A 13 13.31 -4.83 5.96
C ASN A 13 11.95 -5.31 5.39
N ILE A 14 11.02 -4.38 5.10
CA ILE A 14 9.75 -4.73 4.45
C ILE A 14 10.03 -5.35 3.06
N ARG A 15 10.94 -4.79 2.27
CA ARG A 15 11.33 -5.33 0.95
C ARG A 15 11.91 -6.73 1.06
N ILE A 16 12.83 -6.92 2.00
CA ILE A 16 13.49 -8.22 2.24
C ILE A 16 12.46 -9.28 2.63
N LEU A 17 11.58 -8.99 3.59
CA LEU A 17 10.55 -9.91 4.03
C LEU A 17 9.59 -10.25 2.89
N ALA A 18 9.13 -9.25 2.13
CA ALA A 18 8.22 -9.45 1.01
C ALA A 18 8.84 -10.33 -0.09
N ALA A 19 10.07 -10.03 -0.50
CA ALA A 19 10.79 -10.81 -1.51
C ALA A 19 11.03 -12.24 -1.03
N SER A 20 11.43 -12.42 0.24
CA SER A 20 11.72 -13.73 0.82
C SER A 20 10.48 -14.62 0.94
N MET A 21 9.32 -14.04 1.32
CA MET A 21 8.04 -14.76 1.36
C MET A 21 7.68 -15.32 -0.01
N VAL A 22 7.73 -14.48 -1.03
CA VAL A 22 7.39 -14.87 -2.41
C VAL A 22 8.38 -15.90 -2.95
N GLU A 23 9.67 -15.69 -2.68
CA GLU A 23 10.71 -16.62 -3.11
C GLU A 23 10.54 -17.99 -2.46
N LYS A 24 10.28 -18.08 -1.16
CA LYS A 24 10.02 -19.34 -0.45
C LYS A 24 8.78 -20.05 -0.98
N ALA A 25 7.69 -19.31 -1.18
CA ALA A 25 6.42 -19.87 -1.67
C ALA A 25 6.47 -20.25 -3.16
N LYS A 26 7.49 -19.83 -3.91
CA LYS A 26 7.60 -19.96 -5.37
C LYS A 26 6.36 -19.42 -6.10
N SER A 27 5.68 -18.48 -5.47
CA SER A 27 4.43 -17.89 -5.98
C SER A 27 4.16 -16.55 -5.28
N GLY A 28 3.73 -15.53 -6.03
CA GLY A 28 3.34 -14.24 -5.49
C GLY A 28 3.85 -13.04 -6.30
N HIS A 29 3.67 -11.86 -5.75
CA HIS A 29 3.95 -10.58 -6.41
C HIS A 29 4.92 -9.74 -5.58
N PRO A 30 6.24 -9.85 -5.82
CA PRO A 30 7.22 -9.13 -5.02
C PRO A 30 7.40 -7.68 -5.43
N GLY A 31 7.23 -7.35 -6.72
CA GLY A 31 7.67 -6.08 -7.29
C GLY A 31 6.96 -4.86 -6.71
N GLY A 32 5.62 -4.85 -6.72
CA GLY A 32 4.84 -3.77 -6.11
C GLY A 32 5.04 -3.73 -4.58
N ALA A 33 5.12 -4.90 -3.93
CA ALA A 33 5.38 -4.98 -2.50
C ALA A 33 6.72 -4.35 -2.09
N MET A 34 7.74 -4.45 -2.94
CA MET A 34 9.03 -3.78 -2.73
C MET A 34 8.94 -2.28 -3.02
N GLY A 35 8.19 -1.89 -4.05
CA GLY A 35 8.00 -0.49 -4.43
C GLY A 35 7.27 0.34 -3.37
N GLY A 36 6.19 -0.20 -2.80
CA GLY A 36 5.35 0.47 -1.81
C GLY A 36 5.91 0.51 -0.39
N ALA A 37 7.03 -0.15 -0.13
CA ALA A 37 7.57 -0.33 1.23
C ALA A 37 7.85 1.00 1.97
N ASP A 38 8.32 2.02 1.27
CA ASP A 38 8.61 3.33 1.89
C ASP A 38 7.33 3.99 2.38
N PHE A 39 6.27 3.99 1.57
CA PHE A 39 4.99 4.61 1.93
C PHE A 39 4.36 3.92 3.14
N VAL A 40 4.20 2.58 3.10
CA VAL A 40 3.55 1.88 4.22
C VAL A 40 4.37 1.97 5.49
N ASN A 41 5.70 1.99 5.40
CA ASN A 41 6.56 2.22 6.56
C ASN A 41 6.30 3.58 7.20
N VAL A 42 6.30 4.66 6.42
CA VAL A 42 6.01 6.02 6.94
C VAL A 42 4.59 6.09 7.52
N LEU A 43 3.61 5.55 6.80
CA LEU A 43 2.22 5.56 7.25
C LEU A 43 2.06 4.86 8.61
N PHE A 44 2.51 3.61 8.73
CA PHE A 44 2.31 2.81 9.95
C PHE A 44 3.14 3.26 11.15
N SER A 45 4.31 3.86 10.91
CA SER A 45 5.22 4.27 11.98
C SER A 45 5.02 5.70 12.46
N GLU A 46 4.36 6.58 11.68
CA GLU A 46 4.31 8.01 12.00
C GLU A 46 2.93 8.68 11.86
N PHE A 47 2.02 8.12 11.07
CA PHE A 47 0.75 8.80 10.75
C PHE A 47 -0.50 8.02 11.14
N LEU A 48 -0.51 6.70 10.98
CA LEU A 48 -1.65 5.85 11.29
C LEU A 48 -1.85 5.78 12.82
N VAL A 49 -3.00 6.23 13.30
CA VAL A 49 -3.34 6.18 14.73
C VAL A 49 -4.00 4.84 15.04
N TYR A 50 -3.28 3.98 15.72
CA TYR A 50 -3.76 2.66 16.15
C TYR A 50 -3.07 2.21 17.43
N ASP A 51 -3.66 1.25 18.13
CA ASP A 51 -3.06 0.61 19.31
C ASP A 51 -2.69 -0.84 18.99
N PRO A 52 -1.39 -1.18 18.90
CA PRO A 52 -0.98 -2.57 18.65
C PRO A 52 -1.45 -3.56 19.72
N LYS A 53 -1.71 -3.10 20.94
CA LYS A 53 -2.19 -3.94 22.06
C LYS A 53 -3.72 -4.08 22.06
N ASN A 54 -4.43 -3.11 21.49
CA ASN A 54 -5.87 -3.12 21.32
C ASN A 54 -6.27 -2.83 19.86
N PRO A 55 -5.99 -3.75 18.94
CA PRO A 55 -6.23 -3.53 17.51
C PRO A 55 -7.72 -3.39 17.14
N ALA A 56 -8.61 -3.78 18.02
CA ALA A 56 -10.06 -3.61 17.83
C ALA A 56 -10.59 -2.26 18.38
N TRP A 57 -9.73 -1.39 18.90
CA TRP A 57 -10.16 -0.06 19.36
C TRP A 57 -10.91 0.69 18.25
N GLU A 58 -12.16 1.04 18.53
CA GLU A 58 -13.06 1.59 17.51
C GLU A 58 -12.65 3.00 17.03
N GLY A 59 -11.95 3.78 17.85
CA GLY A 59 -11.46 5.11 17.48
C GLY A 59 -10.18 5.12 16.61
N ARG A 60 -9.64 3.96 16.25
CA ARG A 60 -8.43 3.87 15.43
C ARG A 60 -8.65 4.38 14.01
N ASP A 61 -7.58 4.89 13.37
CA ASP A 61 -7.54 5.03 11.92
C ASP A 61 -7.63 3.65 11.24
N ARG A 62 -8.09 3.61 9.99
CA ARG A 62 -8.22 2.36 9.25
C ARG A 62 -7.42 2.41 7.96
N TYR A 63 -6.74 1.31 7.65
CA TYR A 63 -5.98 1.13 6.42
C TYR A 63 -6.56 0.01 5.58
N PHE A 64 -6.96 0.33 4.34
CA PHE A 64 -7.51 -0.62 3.38
C PHE A 64 -6.50 -0.83 2.24
N GLN A 65 -6.10 -2.07 2.03
CA GLN A 65 -5.25 -2.42 0.90
C GLN A 65 -6.08 -2.95 -0.26
N ASP A 66 -6.11 -2.21 -1.38
CA ASP A 66 -6.81 -2.64 -2.58
C ASP A 66 -6.07 -3.75 -3.32
N PRO A 67 -4.76 -3.61 -3.67
CA PRO A 67 -4.04 -4.65 -4.38
C PRO A 67 -3.72 -5.84 -3.45
N GLY A 68 -4.68 -6.77 -3.34
CA GLY A 68 -4.52 -7.94 -2.47
C GLY A 68 -3.30 -8.79 -2.80
N HIS A 69 -2.88 -8.81 -4.08
CA HIS A 69 -1.67 -9.49 -4.51
C HIS A 69 -0.38 -8.90 -3.89
N MET A 70 -0.42 -7.65 -3.41
CA MET A 70 0.67 -7.04 -2.65
C MET A 70 0.63 -7.39 -1.15
N SER A 71 -0.06 -8.45 -0.77
CA SER A 71 -0.11 -8.98 0.61
C SER A 71 1.24 -9.11 1.30
N PRO A 72 2.35 -9.47 0.61
CA PRO A 72 3.67 -9.54 1.26
C PRO A 72 4.11 -8.20 1.87
N MET A 73 3.76 -7.07 1.27
CA MET A 73 4.02 -5.75 1.85
C MET A 73 3.25 -5.54 3.16
N LEU A 74 1.94 -5.85 3.14
CA LEU A 74 1.08 -5.70 4.31
C LEU A 74 1.53 -6.60 5.45
N TYR A 75 1.77 -7.89 5.19
CA TYR A 75 2.25 -8.81 6.22
C TYR A 75 3.61 -8.41 6.78
N SER A 76 4.50 -7.87 5.95
CA SER A 76 5.81 -7.39 6.39
C SER A 76 5.72 -6.21 7.34
N VAL A 77 4.94 -5.17 7.00
CA VAL A 77 4.77 -4.01 7.90
C VAL A 77 4.04 -4.40 9.18
N LEU A 78 3.05 -5.28 9.11
CA LEU A 78 2.35 -5.80 10.28
C LEU A 78 3.23 -6.70 11.15
N ALA A 79 4.19 -7.43 10.57
CA ALA A 79 5.19 -8.18 11.34
C ALA A 79 6.13 -7.23 12.10
N LEU A 80 6.57 -6.12 11.50
CA LEU A 80 7.33 -5.09 12.19
C LEU A 80 6.51 -4.43 13.31
N ALA A 81 5.17 -4.37 13.18
CA ALA A 81 4.25 -3.93 14.23
C ALA A 81 3.91 -5.03 15.25
N GLY A 82 4.55 -6.21 15.18
CA GLY A 82 4.37 -7.33 16.12
C GLY A 82 3.09 -8.14 15.93
N LYS A 83 2.44 -8.06 14.75
CA LYS A 83 1.18 -8.79 14.46
C LYS A 83 1.39 -10.15 13.80
N PHE A 84 2.55 -10.38 13.20
CA PHE A 84 2.96 -11.64 12.62
C PHE A 84 4.37 -12.01 13.08
N THR A 85 4.61 -13.30 13.27
CA THR A 85 5.94 -13.83 13.53
C THR A 85 6.64 -14.15 12.19
N ILE A 86 7.97 -14.26 12.24
CA ILE A 86 8.76 -14.67 11.05
C ILE A 86 8.35 -16.07 10.58
N ASP A 87 8.00 -16.99 11.49
CA ASP A 87 7.57 -18.33 11.11
C ASP A 87 6.22 -18.32 10.41
N GLU A 88 5.27 -17.48 10.83
CA GLU A 88 4.01 -17.27 10.10
C GLU A 88 4.26 -16.68 8.69
N LEU A 89 5.21 -15.76 8.54
CA LEU A 89 5.57 -15.22 7.22
C LEU A 89 6.18 -16.30 6.31
N LYS A 90 6.93 -17.26 6.86
CA LYS A 90 7.48 -18.40 6.09
C LYS A 90 6.40 -19.31 5.52
N GLU A 91 5.19 -19.30 6.09
CA GLU A 91 4.05 -20.07 5.62
C GLU A 91 3.18 -19.31 4.60
N PHE A 92 3.70 -18.22 4.01
CA PHE A 92 3.00 -17.46 2.99
C PHE A 92 2.49 -18.35 1.85
N ARG A 93 1.19 -18.22 1.52
CA ARG A 93 0.49 -19.03 0.50
C ARG A 93 0.43 -20.53 0.75
N GLN A 94 0.76 -21.00 1.97
CA GLN A 94 0.57 -22.40 2.30
C GLN A 94 -0.88 -22.65 2.75
N TRP A 95 -1.37 -23.87 2.54
CA TRP A 95 -2.72 -24.25 2.95
C TRP A 95 -2.89 -24.12 4.46
N GLY A 96 -3.98 -23.43 4.88
CA GLY A 96 -4.29 -23.20 6.30
C GLY A 96 -3.42 -22.17 6.99
N SER A 97 -2.51 -21.49 6.27
CA SER A 97 -1.68 -20.42 6.83
C SER A 97 -2.48 -19.16 7.11
N VAL A 98 -2.01 -18.37 8.08
CA VAL A 98 -2.57 -17.04 8.42
C VAL A 98 -2.08 -15.93 7.49
N THR A 99 -1.25 -16.28 6.50
CA THR A 99 -0.70 -15.38 5.49
C THR A 99 -1.06 -15.85 4.07
N PRO A 100 -2.38 -15.90 3.73
CA PRO A 100 -2.82 -16.28 2.39
C PRO A 100 -2.30 -15.31 1.32
N GLY A 101 -2.36 -15.73 0.05
CA GLY A 101 -1.86 -14.93 -1.08
C GLY A 101 -2.55 -13.59 -1.28
N HIS A 102 -3.79 -13.47 -0.84
CA HIS A 102 -4.57 -12.24 -0.74
C HIS A 102 -5.08 -12.13 0.69
N PRO A 103 -4.99 -10.96 1.35
CA PRO A 103 -5.36 -10.83 2.75
C PRO A 103 -6.85 -11.10 2.97
N GLU A 104 -7.16 -11.74 4.08
CA GLU A 104 -8.51 -11.84 4.60
C GLU A 104 -8.67 -10.98 5.84
N VAL A 105 -9.85 -10.38 6.01
CA VAL A 105 -10.14 -9.51 7.14
C VAL A 105 -9.80 -10.18 8.47
N ASN A 106 -8.95 -9.54 9.24
CA ASN A 106 -8.56 -9.96 10.58
C ASN A 106 -8.13 -8.73 11.39
N VAL A 107 -9.10 -8.06 11.99
CA VAL A 107 -8.89 -6.82 12.74
C VAL A 107 -7.87 -7.02 13.88
N MET A 108 -7.85 -8.20 14.52
CA MET A 108 -6.91 -8.49 15.60
C MET A 108 -5.45 -8.54 15.12
N ARG A 109 -5.24 -8.76 13.82
CA ARG A 109 -3.92 -8.70 13.17
C ARG A 109 -3.69 -7.40 12.40
N GLY A 110 -4.65 -6.45 12.41
CA GLY A 110 -4.54 -5.17 11.71
C GLY A 110 -4.94 -5.21 10.24
N ILE A 111 -5.69 -6.22 9.80
CA ILE A 111 -6.19 -6.35 8.43
C ILE A 111 -7.68 -5.96 8.40
N GLU A 112 -7.98 -4.82 7.78
CA GLU A 112 -9.33 -4.22 7.79
C GLU A 112 -10.26 -4.77 6.69
N ASN A 113 -9.72 -5.37 5.63
CA ASN A 113 -10.54 -5.89 4.54
C ASN A 113 -9.97 -7.19 3.95
N THR A 114 -10.89 -8.06 3.51
CA THR A 114 -10.55 -9.09 2.54
C THR A 114 -10.36 -8.43 1.19
N SER A 115 -9.27 -8.71 0.52
CA SER A 115 -8.98 -8.16 -0.80
C SER A 115 -8.56 -9.25 -1.79
N GLY A 116 -8.59 -8.90 -3.08
CA GLY A 116 -8.32 -9.82 -4.19
C GLY A 116 -8.80 -9.15 -5.46
N PRO A 117 -10.11 -9.00 -5.67
CA PRO A 117 -10.61 -8.20 -6.78
C PRO A 117 -10.19 -6.73 -6.64
N LEU A 118 -9.51 -6.20 -7.65
CA LEU A 118 -9.04 -4.81 -7.68
C LEU A 118 -10.21 -3.82 -7.67
N GLY A 119 -10.02 -2.65 -7.09
CA GLY A 119 -11.03 -1.60 -6.92
C GLY A 119 -11.91 -1.76 -5.68
N GLN A 120 -12.05 -2.97 -5.13
CA GLN A 120 -12.90 -3.20 -3.95
C GLN A 120 -12.33 -2.57 -2.68
N GLY A 121 -11.01 -2.58 -2.49
CA GLY A 121 -10.37 -1.93 -1.33
C GLY A 121 -10.67 -0.44 -1.26
N HIS A 122 -10.65 0.26 -2.40
CA HIS A 122 -11.07 1.66 -2.51
C HIS A 122 -12.56 1.83 -2.13
N THR A 123 -13.42 0.93 -2.60
CA THR A 123 -14.85 0.97 -2.29
C THR A 123 -15.12 0.79 -0.79
N TYR A 124 -14.42 -0.16 -0.13
CA TYR A 124 -14.48 -0.33 1.32
C TYR A 124 -14.01 0.93 2.07
N ALA A 125 -12.93 1.55 1.61
CA ALA A 125 -12.40 2.77 2.23
C ALA A 125 -13.39 3.94 2.13
N VAL A 126 -14.06 4.12 1.00
CA VAL A 126 -15.10 5.15 0.82
C VAL A 126 -16.27 4.87 1.75
N GLY A 127 -16.75 3.63 1.84
CA GLY A 127 -17.82 3.24 2.79
C GLY A 127 -17.42 3.50 4.24
N ALA A 128 -16.19 3.16 4.62
CA ALA A 128 -15.67 3.41 5.96
C ALA A 128 -15.53 4.93 6.26
N ALA A 129 -15.12 5.74 5.28
CA ALA A 129 -15.03 7.19 5.43
C ALA A 129 -16.41 7.84 5.67
N ILE A 130 -17.43 7.39 4.94
CA ILE A 130 -18.83 7.81 5.17
C ILE A 130 -19.28 7.42 6.58
N ALA A 131 -19.05 6.17 6.99
CA ALA A 131 -19.41 5.69 8.32
C ALA A 131 -18.68 6.46 9.42
N ALA A 132 -17.38 6.74 9.29
CA ALA A 132 -16.61 7.50 10.25
C ALA A 132 -17.15 8.93 10.41
N LYS A 133 -17.49 9.63 9.32
CA LYS A 133 -18.12 10.96 9.39
C LYS A 133 -19.49 10.91 10.08
N PHE A 134 -20.30 9.91 9.79
CA PHE A 134 -21.59 9.69 10.44
C PHE A 134 -21.44 9.46 11.95
N LEU A 135 -20.50 8.61 12.37
CA LEU A 135 -20.22 8.32 13.77
C LEU A 135 -19.66 9.55 14.49
N LYS A 136 -18.73 10.28 13.86
CA LYS A 136 -18.21 11.54 14.41
C LYS A 136 -19.31 12.56 14.67
N ALA A 137 -20.26 12.72 13.74
CA ALA A 137 -21.39 13.63 13.90
C ALA A 137 -22.30 13.25 15.06
N ARG A 138 -22.36 11.98 15.44
CA ARG A 138 -23.20 11.48 16.55
C ARG A 138 -22.46 11.37 17.87
N LEU A 139 -21.20 10.97 17.86
CA LEU A 139 -20.44 10.59 19.05
C LEU A 139 -19.31 11.59 19.37
N GLY A 140 -19.10 12.59 18.52
CA GLY A 140 -18.06 13.59 18.70
C GLY A 140 -16.65 13.08 18.31
N ASP A 141 -15.63 13.78 18.77
CA ASP A 141 -14.24 13.60 18.35
C ASP A 141 -13.60 12.28 18.77
N VAL A 142 -14.23 11.50 19.65
CA VAL A 142 -13.80 10.14 19.97
C VAL A 142 -13.82 9.23 18.74
N MET A 143 -14.62 9.58 17.72
CA MET A 143 -14.72 8.88 16.44
C MET A 143 -14.11 9.68 15.28
N ASN A 144 -13.11 10.50 15.54
CA ASN A 144 -12.42 11.30 14.52
C ASN A 144 -11.35 10.46 13.78
N GLN A 145 -11.79 9.53 12.96
CA GLN A 145 -10.95 8.56 12.25
C GLN A 145 -10.51 9.10 10.89
N THR A 146 -9.24 8.90 10.55
CA THR A 146 -8.74 9.01 9.17
C THR A 146 -8.78 7.63 8.51
N ILE A 147 -9.27 7.58 7.30
CA ILE A 147 -9.34 6.38 6.48
C ILE A 147 -8.26 6.46 5.41
N TYR A 148 -7.38 5.49 5.39
CA TYR A 148 -6.32 5.36 4.39
C TYR A 148 -6.62 4.21 3.45
N THR A 149 -6.30 4.37 2.17
CA THR A 149 -6.33 3.28 1.21
C THR A 149 -5.13 3.34 0.28
N TYR A 150 -4.64 2.18 -0.08
CA TYR A 150 -3.55 1.99 -1.03
C TYR A 150 -4.11 1.35 -2.29
N ILE A 151 -3.88 1.94 -3.45
CA ILE A 151 -4.37 1.45 -4.74
C ILE A 151 -3.22 1.37 -5.74
N SER A 152 -3.29 0.39 -6.64
CA SER A 152 -2.30 0.16 -7.70
C SER A 152 -2.75 0.67 -9.06
N ASP A 153 -1.86 0.60 -10.07
CA ASP A 153 -2.16 0.94 -11.47
C ASP A 153 -3.38 0.17 -12.01
N GLY A 154 -3.51 -1.12 -11.71
CA GLY A 154 -4.69 -1.90 -12.10
C GLY A 154 -5.95 -1.47 -11.33
N GLY A 155 -5.82 -1.27 -10.02
CA GLY A 155 -6.96 -0.93 -9.17
C GLY A 155 -7.60 0.41 -9.51
N ILE A 156 -6.80 1.41 -9.89
CA ILE A 156 -7.31 2.75 -10.21
C ILE A 156 -8.06 2.79 -11.55
N GLN A 157 -7.86 1.79 -12.40
CA GLN A 157 -8.56 1.65 -13.69
C GLN A 157 -9.91 0.95 -13.54
N GLU A 158 -10.16 0.24 -12.44
CA GLU A 158 -11.41 -0.48 -12.23
C GLU A 158 -12.61 0.48 -12.12
N GLU A 159 -13.70 0.17 -12.83
CA GLU A 159 -14.91 1.01 -12.85
C GLU A 159 -15.53 1.20 -11.46
N ILE A 160 -15.48 0.17 -10.62
CA ILE A 160 -15.96 0.27 -9.23
C ILE A 160 -15.14 1.26 -8.41
N SER A 161 -13.82 1.31 -8.62
CA SER A 161 -12.91 2.28 -8.00
C SER A 161 -13.24 3.70 -8.45
N GLN A 162 -13.47 3.90 -9.73
CA GLN A 162 -13.82 5.20 -10.31
C GLN A 162 -15.19 5.68 -9.79
N GLY A 163 -16.17 4.78 -9.70
CA GLY A 163 -17.46 5.07 -9.07
C GLY A 163 -17.32 5.53 -7.62
N ALA A 164 -16.53 4.83 -6.83
CA ALA A 164 -16.21 5.19 -5.45
C ALA A 164 -15.51 6.55 -5.35
N GLY A 165 -14.53 6.82 -6.24
CA GLY A 165 -13.83 8.10 -6.31
C GLY A 165 -14.75 9.29 -6.56
N ARG A 166 -15.71 9.16 -7.49
CA ARG A 166 -16.72 10.19 -7.76
C ARG A 166 -17.61 10.45 -6.55
N ILE A 167 -18.06 9.39 -5.87
CA ILE A 167 -18.88 9.51 -4.65
C ILE A 167 -18.10 10.24 -3.55
N ALA A 168 -16.86 9.85 -3.32
CA ALA A 168 -16.01 10.47 -2.29
C ALA A 168 -15.80 11.97 -2.52
N GLY A 169 -15.52 12.37 -3.77
CA GLY A 169 -15.40 13.79 -4.12
C GLY A 169 -16.70 14.55 -3.95
N THR A 170 -17.84 14.01 -4.44
CA THR A 170 -19.16 14.61 -4.29
C THR A 170 -19.55 14.83 -2.82
N LEU A 171 -19.20 13.88 -1.94
CA LEU A 171 -19.51 13.97 -0.51
C LEU A 171 -18.47 14.76 0.29
N GLY A 172 -17.39 15.22 -0.34
CA GLY A 172 -16.33 15.94 0.34
C GLY A 172 -15.73 15.16 1.52
N LEU A 173 -15.35 13.90 1.30
CA LEU A 173 -14.83 13.01 2.36
C LEU A 173 -13.40 13.39 2.76
N ASP A 174 -13.24 14.49 3.49
CA ASP A 174 -11.97 15.05 3.96
C ASP A 174 -11.18 14.11 4.89
N ASN A 175 -11.83 13.09 5.43
CA ASN A 175 -11.24 12.04 6.24
C ASN A 175 -10.73 10.84 5.42
N LEU A 176 -10.72 10.91 4.09
CA LEU A 176 -10.22 9.87 3.19
C LEU A 176 -8.92 10.31 2.51
N ILE A 177 -7.85 9.54 2.70
CA ILE A 177 -6.55 9.72 2.05
C ILE A 177 -6.24 8.46 1.26
N MET A 178 -6.10 8.60 -0.05
CA MET A 178 -5.73 7.51 -0.94
C MET A 178 -4.30 7.70 -1.46
N PHE A 179 -3.48 6.66 -1.34
CA PHE A 179 -2.19 6.58 -2.01
C PHE A 179 -2.32 5.73 -3.27
N TYR A 180 -2.03 6.33 -4.41
CA TYR A 180 -1.92 5.63 -5.67
C TYR A 180 -0.45 5.32 -5.95
N ASP A 181 -0.12 4.03 -5.98
CA ASP A 181 1.17 3.48 -6.37
C ASP A 181 1.30 3.52 -7.90
N ALA A 182 1.80 4.63 -8.39
CA ALA A 182 2.00 4.90 -9.81
C ALA A 182 3.39 4.39 -10.26
N ASN A 183 3.55 3.08 -10.39
CA ASN A 183 4.81 2.46 -10.80
C ASN A 183 4.87 2.15 -12.31
N ASN A 184 3.80 2.42 -13.04
CA ASN A 184 3.67 2.24 -14.49
C ASN A 184 3.78 0.79 -14.98
N ILE A 185 3.75 -0.22 -14.10
CA ILE A 185 3.90 -1.63 -14.47
C ILE A 185 2.63 -2.42 -14.11
N GLN A 186 2.09 -3.13 -15.07
CA GLN A 186 1.00 -4.08 -14.90
C GLN A 186 1.51 -5.53 -15.08
N LEU A 187 0.61 -6.51 -14.98
CA LEU A 187 1.00 -7.93 -15.01
C LEU A 187 1.77 -8.31 -16.28
N SER A 188 1.39 -7.78 -17.42
CA SER A 188 1.93 -8.16 -18.73
C SER A 188 2.46 -7.01 -19.57
N THR A 189 2.28 -5.75 -19.13
CA THR A 189 2.65 -4.57 -19.93
C THR A 189 2.81 -3.33 -19.07
N THR A 190 3.04 -2.17 -19.69
CA THR A 190 3.06 -0.85 -19.04
C THR A 190 1.67 -0.20 -19.09
N VAL A 191 1.42 0.73 -18.18
CA VAL A 191 0.15 1.49 -18.12
C VAL A 191 -0.12 2.22 -19.42
N GLY A 192 0.90 2.86 -20.03
CA GLY A 192 0.75 3.63 -21.25
C GLY A 192 0.35 2.81 -22.50
N GLU A 193 0.50 1.48 -22.46
CA GLU A 193 0.01 0.58 -23.49
C GLU A 193 -1.49 0.23 -23.34
N VAL A 194 -2.06 0.49 -22.16
CA VAL A 194 -3.44 0.13 -21.82
C VAL A 194 -4.35 1.35 -21.80
N THR A 195 -3.89 2.48 -21.24
CA THR A 195 -4.69 3.69 -21.08
C THR A 195 -3.87 4.95 -21.30
N THR A 196 -4.55 5.99 -21.77
CA THR A 196 -4.01 7.35 -21.93
C THR A 196 -4.59 8.32 -20.91
N GLU A 197 -5.29 7.82 -19.89
CA GLU A 197 -5.95 8.64 -18.88
C GLU A 197 -4.96 9.46 -18.04
N ASN A 198 -5.29 10.72 -17.80
CA ASN A 198 -4.60 11.53 -16.81
C ASN A 198 -5.33 11.41 -15.46
N VAL A 199 -4.81 10.54 -14.59
CA VAL A 199 -5.41 10.25 -13.28
C VAL A 199 -5.51 11.50 -12.40
N ALA A 200 -4.49 12.36 -12.40
CA ALA A 200 -4.51 13.60 -11.62
C ALA A 200 -5.69 14.49 -12.01
N MET A 201 -5.79 14.83 -13.30
CA MET A 201 -6.88 15.66 -13.82
C MET A 201 -8.26 15.04 -13.60
N LYS A 202 -8.35 13.70 -13.71
CA LYS A 202 -9.60 12.96 -13.48
C LYS A 202 -10.09 13.12 -12.03
N TYR A 203 -9.21 12.90 -11.05
CA TYR A 203 -9.56 13.06 -9.64
C TYR A 203 -9.78 14.51 -9.23
N GLU A 204 -9.02 15.46 -9.76
CA GLU A 204 -9.27 16.89 -9.58
C GLU A 204 -10.66 17.28 -10.07
N ALA A 205 -11.08 16.80 -11.26
CA ALA A 205 -12.42 17.04 -11.80
C ALA A 205 -13.53 16.43 -10.93
N TRP A 206 -13.24 15.38 -10.15
CA TRP A 206 -14.17 14.81 -9.16
C TRP A 206 -14.16 15.54 -7.81
N GLY A 207 -13.37 16.60 -7.66
CA GLY A 207 -13.29 17.40 -6.45
C GLY A 207 -12.29 16.92 -5.40
N TRP A 208 -11.36 16.04 -5.78
CA TRP A 208 -10.27 15.63 -4.90
C TRP A 208 -9.13 16.65 -4.86
N LYS A 209 -8.44 16.74 -3.75
CA LYS A 209 -7.09 17.30 -3.69
C LYS A 209 -6.10 16.27 -4.23
N VAL A 210 -5.23 16.67 -5.15
CA VAL A 210 -4.22 15.78 -5.73
C VAL A 210 -2.82 16.28 -5.39
N ILE A 211 -1.96 15.39 -4.91
CA ILE A 211 -0.56 15.66 -4.54
C ILE A 211 0.31 14.63 -5.22
N THR A 212 1.21 15.04 -6.12
CA THR A 212 2.18 14.13 -6.76
C THR A 212 3.54 14.21 -6.06
N ILE A 213 4.14 13.04 -5.79
CA ILE A 213 5.40 12.89 -5.08
C ILE A 213 6.29 11.80 -5.67
N ASN A 214 7.57 11.82 -5.31
CA ASN A 214 8.40 10.62 -5.35
C ASN A 214 7.94 9.68 -4.22
N GLY A 215 7.26 8.58 -4.58
CA GLY A 215 6.69 7.61 -3.62
C GLY A 215 7.73 6.77 -2.88
N ASN A 216 9.02 6.95 -3.19
CA ASN A 216 10.13 6.30 -2.51
C ASN A 216 11.01 7.28 -1.70
N ASP A 217 10.60 8.54 -1.55
CA ASP A 217 11.29 9.53 -0.72
C ASP A 217 10.52 9.78 0.58
N VAL A 218 11.13 9.43 1.71
CA VAL A 218 10.55 9.58 3.06
C VAL A 218 10.11 11.02 3.34
N THR A 219 10.87 12.01 2.88
CA THR A 219 10.59 13.43 3.13
C THR A 219 9.36 13.88 2.35
N GLU A 220 9.26 13.47 1.08
CA GLU A 220 8.10 13.80 0.24
C GLU A 220 6.83 13.08 0.72
N ILE A 221 6.94 11.81 1.15
CA ILE A 221 5.82 11.06 1.73
C ILE A 221 5.30 11.77 2.99
N ARG A 222 6.20 12.16 3.90
CA ARG A 222 5.86 12.90 5.13
C ARG A 222 5.15 14.22 4.82
N ARG A 223 5.68 14.98 3.85
CA ARG A 223 5.08 16.24 3.41
C ARG A 223 3.66 16.01 2.89
N ALA A 224 3.48 15.04 2.00
CA ALA A 224 2.19 14.75 1.39
C ALA A 224 1.15 14.28 2.42
N LEU A 225 1.52 13.37 3.35
CA LEU A 225 0.63 12.92 4.41
C LEU A 225 0.26 14.04 5.39
N THR A 226 1.22 14.92 5.72
CA THR A 226 0.95 16.09 6.56
C THR A 226 -0.01 17.05 5.88
N GLU A 227 0.19 17.31 4.60
CA GLU A 227 -0.67 18.19 3.79
C GLU A 227 -2.06 17.57 3.57
N ALA A 228 -2.15 16.25 3.39
CA ALA A 228 -3.42 15.54 3.28
C ALA A 228 -4.22 15.57 4.58
N LYS A 229 -3.58 15.39 5.74
CA LYS A 229 -4.23 15.48 7.06
C LYS A 229 -4.69 16.90 7.42
N ALA A 230 -4.10 17.92 6.80
CA ALA A 230 -4.52 19.31 6.98
C ALA A 230 -5.69 19.72 6.06
N GLU A 231 -6.05 18.92 5.07
CA GLU A 231 -7.21 19.14 4.22
C GLU A 231 -8.50 18.86 5.00
N THR A 232 -9.48 19.77 4.95
CA THR A 232 -10.71 19.68 5.76
C THR A 232 -11.99 19.79 4.95
N SER A 233 -11.90 19.76 3.62
CA SER A 233 -13.05 19.98 2.75
C SER A 233 -13.30 18.90 1.70
N ARG A 234 -12.29 18.09 1.38
CA ARG A 234 -12.33 17.12 0.29
C ARG A 234 -11.35 15.98 0.50
N PRO A 235 -11.58 14.82 -0.13
CA PRO A 235 -10.63 13.69 -0.06
C PRO A 235 -9.31 14.05 -0.75
N THR A 236 -8.21 13.38 -0.33
CA THR A 236 -6.89 13.59 -0.92
C THR A 236 -6.40 12.34 -1.62
N LEU A 237 -5.96 12.51 -2.88
CA LEU A 237 -5.20 11.52 -3.64
C LEU A 237 -3.71 11.91 -3.60
N ILE A 238 -2.86 11.03 -3.09
CA ILE A 238 -1.42 11.13 -3.19
C ILE A 238 -0.96 10.20 -4.31
N ILE A 239 -0.48 10.76 -5.41
CA ILE A 239 0.11 10.00 -6.53
C ILE A 239 1.60 9.82 -6.22
N GLY A 240 1.97 8.62 -5.79
CA GLY A 240 3.35 8.26 -5.51
C GLY A 240 4.00 7.58 -6.71
N ASN A 241 4.91 8.26 -7.39
CA ASN A 241 5.74 7.62 -8.40
C ASN A 241 6.73 6.68 -7.69
N THR A 242 6.52 5.38 -7.80
CA THR A 242 7.34 4.36 -7.13
C THR A 242 8.15 3.54 -8.13
N ILE A 243 9.09 2.77 -7.63
CA ILE A 243 9.96 1.89 -8.42
C ILE A 243 9.50 0.45 -8.23
N MET A 244 8.92 -0.16 -9.29
CA MET A 244 8.58 -1.58 -9.29
C MET A 244 9.84 -2.41 -9.03
N GLY A 245 9.79 -3.30 -8.02
CA GLY A 245 10.93 -4.15 -7.68
C GLY A 245 12.16 -3.38 -7.18
N LYS A 246 11.96 -2.28 -6.45
CA LYS A 246 13.04 -1.43 -5.94
C LYS A 246 14.13 -2.25 -5.23
N GLY A 247 15.37 -2.11 -5.69
CA GLY A 247 16.54 -2.83 -5.19
C GLY A 247 16.79 -4.19 -5.86
N ALA A 248 15.95 -4.63 -6.82
CA ALA A 248 16.16 -5.90 -7.51
C ALA A 248 17.31 -5.82 -8.53
N VAL A 249 18.26 -6.75 -8.44
CA VAL A 249 19.44 -6.81 -9.33
C VAL A 249 19.70 -8.22 -9.84
N GLY A 250 20.25 -8.32 -11.05
CA GLY A 250 20.74 -9.55 -11.63
C GLY A 250 22.08 -10.01 -11.05
N ALA A 251 22.52 -11.22 -11.40
CA ALA A 251 23.83 -11.74 -10.98
C ALA A 251 25.00 -10.92 -11.55
N ASP A 252 24.80 -10.25 -12.67
CA ASP A 252 25.73 -9.30 -13.30
C ASP A 252 25.66 -7.88 -12.71
N LYS A 253 24.87 -7.70 -11.63
CA LYS A 253 24.57 -6.42 -10.99
C LYS A 253 23.74 -5.45 -11.87
N SER A 254 23.21 -5.88 -12.99
CA SER A 254 22.25 -5.07 -13.75
C SER A 254 20.96 -4.85 -12.97
N SER A 255 20.34 -3.67 -13.11
CA SER A 255 19.06 -3.39 -12.45
C SER A 255 17.91 -4.17 -13.09
N TYR A 256 17.07 -4.73 -12.23
CA TYR A 256 15.79 -5.33 -12.59
C TYR A 256 14.59 -4.48 -12.16
N GLU A 257 14.85 -3.28 -11.68
CA GLU A 257 13.82 -2.30 -11.36
C GLU A 257 13.00 -1.91 -12.59
N ASN A 258 11.72 -1.64 -12.39
CA ASN A 258 10.77 -1.24 -13.44
C ASN A 258 10.64 -2.24 -14.61
N LYS A 259 10.93 -3.51 -14.37
CA LYS A 259 10.68 -4.57 -15.36
C LYS A 259 9.36 -5.29 -15.06
N VAL A 260 8.58 -5.53 -16.11
CA VAL A 260 7.33 -6.33 -16.03
C VAL A 260 7.58 -7.69 -15.37
N SER A 261 8.73 -8.32 -15.63
CA SER A 261 9.11 -9.61 -15.07
C SER A 261 9.24 -9.62 -13.53
N THR A 262 9.40 -8.48 -12.88
CA THR A 262 9.45 -8.40 -11.41
C THR A 262 8.08 -8.26 -10.76
N HIS A 263 7.01 -8.08 -11.54
CA HIS A 263 5.67 -7.83 -11.01
C HIS A 263 5.08 -9.07 -10.32
N GLY A 264 4.84 -10.14 -11.05
CA GLY A 264 3.92 -11.22 -10.64
C GLY A 264 4.53 -12.61 -10.54
N GLN A 265 5.83 -12.74 -10.30
CA GLN A 265 6.51 -14.02 -10.13
C GLN A 265 7.67 -13.91 -9.13
N PRO A 266 8.15 -15.05 -8.57
CA PRO A 266 9.36 -15.04 -7.74
C PRO A 266 10.53 -14.36 -8.46
N LEU A 267 11.31 -13.57 -7.72
CA LEU A 267 12.40 -12.80 -8.30
C LEU A 267 13.44 -13.71 -9.00
N SER A 268 13.72 -14.89 -8.45
CA SER A 268 14.62 -15.86 -9.10
C SER A 268 14.10 -16.33 -10.47
N ALA A 269 12.78 -16.51 -10.61
CA ALA A 269 12.16 -16.86 -11.89
C ALA A 269 12.22 -15.72 -12.92
N ALA A 270 12.32 -14.46 -12.45
CA ALA A 270 12.50 -13.28 -13.28
C ALA A 270 13.96 -13.07 -13.74
N GLY A 271 14.91 -13.88 -13.26
CA GLY A 271 16.34 -13.72 -13.52
C GLY A 271 17.08 -12.82 -12.53
N VAL A 272 16.41 -12.44 -11.42
CA VAL A 272 16.99 -11.64 -10.35
C VAL A 272 17.87 -12.49 -9.45
N SER A 273 19.04 -11.99 -9.07
CA SER A 273 19.88 -12.61 -8.04
C SER A 273 19.33 -12.27 -6.65
N ILE A 274 18.73 -13.26 -6.00
CA ILE A 274 18.17 -13.07 -4.65
C ILE A 274 19.26 -12.70 -3.65
N ALA A 275 20.41 -13.38 -3.68
CA ALA A 275 21.51 -13.10 -2.76
C ALA A 275 22.03 -11.67 -2.91
N ASP A 276 22.24 -11.20 -4.14
CA ASP A 276 22.73 -9.86 -4.41
C ASP A 276 21.67 -8.80 -4.06
N THR A 277 20.40 -9.03 -4.42
CA THR A 277 19.28 -8.14 -4.10
C THR A 277 19.14 -7.97 -2.58
N LEU A 278 19.10 -9.05 -1.82
CA LEU A 278 18.98 -8.97 -0.37
C LEU A 278 20.22 -8.33 0.28
N SER A 279 21.40 -8.57 -0.25
CA SER A 279 22.65 -7.95 0.22
C SER A 279 22.63 -6.44 -0.01
N LEU A 280 22.22 -5.96 -1.18
CA LEU A 280 22.17 -4.53 -1.50
C LEU A 280 21.10 -3.78 -0.70
N ILE A 281 19.94 -4.38 -0.49
CA ILE A 281 18.85 -3.78 0.29
C ILE A 281 19.22 -3.73 1.78
N HIS A 282 19.92 -4.74 2.30
CA HIS A 282 20.20 -4.87 3.73
C HIS A 282 21.40 -4.04 4.22
N ILE A 283 22.28 -3.61 3.33
CA ILE A 283 23.42 -2.78 3.68
C ILE A 283 22.98 -1.34 4.01
#